data_494ad30be239e5fbd689f4bf481dd253
#
_entry.id   494ad30be239e5fbd689f4bf481dd253
#
_cell.length_a   1.000
_cell.length_b   1.000
_cell.length_c   1.000
_cell.angle_alpha   90.00
_cell.angle_beta   90.00
_cell.angle_gamma   90.00
#
_symmetry.space_group_name_H-M   'P 1'
#
loop_
_entity.id
_entity.type
_entity.pdbx_description
1 polymer ?
#
loop_
_entity_poly.entity_id
_entity_poly.type
_entity_poly.pdbx_seq_one_letter_code
_entity_poly.pdbx_strand_id
1 'polypeptide(L)'
;MHPPSFLPRLLPVALLVLACRTAAPGSSGPDADAIVEGRVDSTVHADTIDAAFTVSLAKARWTARERVLNGSDFWTDISMLDLPSAQKASSSLDERTFVYALQTLMASDPEAAAVAFGALYSQATDATVRGRARVGLTMALSWSSDWPRLAQVTTNIDSAFASTAESERQASVERWAKALADVPAPVVTVPENSIVLPMRRSAFGTPVITVRINGRPHEFWLDTGASMTLLSANVALESGVYLAAPDTLALGVVAGHIPARAVIIDSLDIGPVKARGLSAAVVEQRMLRLDRRVVNGQSESIPIDGVIGTDLLRRMDIVLDAGAGTITIRRPRKNPNVRRNLYWIGYPVVKLVTRDGRPVVLGLDTGAEGTFVTTALLRKLPHTAVAARRMTLGGLGQGRERTEWVAREIALSDGDYAVTLRNAPVTPDRRWTFVTFDGVIGSDVALATRMHLDFTNGVFDVRPSSHIGEVGPSVTVEH
;
A
#
# COMPACT_ATOMS: atom_id res chain seq x y z
N MET A 1 -18.71 -25.19 -38.61
CA MET A 1 -17.89 -24.03 -38.22
C MET A 1 -18.13 -23.79 -36.74
N HIS A 2 -17.20 -24.25 -35.88
CA HIS A 2 -17.26 -24.01 -34.41
C HIS A 2 -16.41 -22.78 -34.09
N PRO A 3 -16.85 -21.88 -33.21
CA PRO A 3 -16.01 -20.78 -32.76
C PRO A 3 -14.97 -21.28 -31.73
N PRO A 4 -13.78 -20.68 -31.68
CA PRO A 4 -12.75 -21.09 -30.73
C PRO A 4 -13.09 -20.64 -29.30
N SER A 5 -13.04 -21.60 -28.36
CA SER A 5 -13.17 -21.38 -26.94
C SER A 5 -11.94 -20.67 -26.39
N PHE A 6 -12.08 -19.41 -25.98
CA PHE A 6 -11.09 -18.72 -25.17
C PHE A 6 -11.21 -19.20 -23.72
N LEU A 7 -10.26 -19.99 -23.26
CA LEU A 7 -10.04 -20.29 -21.84
C LEU A 7 -9.33 -19.10 -21.18
N PRO A 8 -9.88 -18.52 -20.12
CA PRO A 8 -9.17 -17.50 -19.35
C PRO A 8 -8.03 -18.15 -18.54
N ARG A 9 -6.82 -17.67 -18.76
CA ARG A 9 -5.65 -18.00 -17.94
C ARG A 9 -5.86 -17.46 -16.53
N LEU A 10 -6.05 -18.35 -15.57
CA LEU A 10 -6.08 -18.05 -14.14
C LEU A 10 -4.65 -17.78 -13.66
N LEU A 11 -4.34 -16.51 -13.39
CA LEU A 11 -3.18 -16.08 -12.62
C LEU A 11 -3.58 -15.96 -11.14
N PRO A 12 -2.67 -16.22 -10.19
CA PRO A 12 -2.97 -16.05 -8.78
C PRO A 12 -3.31 -14.58 -8.51
N VAL A 13 -4.45 -14.37 -7.89
CA VAL A 13 -4.96 -13.06 -7.50
C VAL A 13 -4.15 -12.60 -6.29
N ALA A 14 -3.21 -11.70 -6.50
CA ALA A 14 -2.68 -10.86 -5.43
C ALA A 14 -3.63 -9.67 -5.26
N LEU A 15 -3.99 -9.39 -4.02
CA LEU A 15 -5.06 -8.48 -3.66
C LEU A 15 -4.85 -7.03 -4.11
N LEU A 16 -5.98 -6.41 -4.23
CA LEU A 16 -6.32 -5.01 -4.47
C LEU A 16 -5.28 -3.99 -4.00
N VAL A 17 -4.47 -3.54 -4.92
CA VAL A 17 -3.75 -2.27 -4.81
C VAL A 17 -4.26 -1.37 -5.92
N LEU A 18 -4.78 -0.20 -5.60
CA LEU A 18 -5.05 0.81 -6.61
C LEU A 18 -3.74 1.11 -7.35
N ALA A 19 -3.53 0.38 -8.45
CA ALA A 19 -2.57 0.62 -9.52
C ALA A 19 -1.11 0.89 -9.13
N CYS A 20 -0.38 -0.11 -8.64
CA CYS A 20 1.04 -0.18 -8.96
C CYS A 20 1.23 -1.08 -10.20
N ARG A 21 1.08 -0.54 -11.39
CA ARG A 21 1.50 -1.23 -12.61
C ARG A 21 3.02 -1.13 -12.73
N THR A 22 3.68 -2.27 -12.90
CA THR A 22 5.04 -2.30 -13.47
C THR A 22 5.01 -1.59 -14.81
N ALA A 23 6.00 -0.75 -15.07
CA ALA A 23 6.24 -0.19 -16.40
C ALA A 23 6.25 -1.34 -17.43
N ALA A 24 5.68 -1.09 -18.60
CA ALA A 24 5.79 -1.99 -19.72
C ALA A 24 7.28 -2.28 -20.01
N PRO A 25 7.63 -3.49 -20.49
CA PRO A 25 9.01 -3.77 -20.89
C PRO A 25 9.35 -2.86 -22.06
N GLY A 26 10.14 -1.81 -21.82
CA GLY A 26 10.50 -0.84 -22.84
C GLY A 26 11.29 0.39 -22.38
N SER A 27 11.46 0.65 -21.09
CA SER A 27 12.39 1.68 -20.62
C SER A 27 13.64 0.99 -20.08
N SER A 28 14.72 1.05 -20.85
CA SER A 28 16.05 0.57 -20.51
C SER A 28 16.68 1.41 -19.37
N GLY A 29 16.27 1.12 -18.13
CA GLY A 29 17.16 1.26 -17.00
C GLY A 29 18.18 0.11 -17.02
N PRO A 30 19.32 0.20 -16.30
CA PRO A 30 20.24 -0.92 -16.22
C PRO A 30 19.46 -2.16 -15.82
N ASP A 31 19.68 -3.23 -16.56
CA ASP A 31 18.97 -4.49 -16.43
C ASP A 31 18.86 -4.88 -14.96
N ALA A 32 17.64 -5.05 -14.46
CA ALA A 32 17.41 -5.36 -13.05
C ALA A 32 18.11 -6.68 -12.67
N ASP A 33 18.17 -7.62 -13.61
CA ASP A 33 18.87 -8.88 -13.45
C ASP A 33 20.39 -8.66 -13.34
N ALA A 34 20.97 -7.76 -14.14
CA ALA A 34 22.41 -7.44 -14.06
C ALA A 34 22.80 -6.77 -12.72
N ILE A 35 21.93 -5.97 -12.11
CA ILE A 35 22.16 -5.39 -10.78
C ILE A 35 22.13 -6.48 -9.71
N VAL A 36 21.27 -7.46 -9.85
CA VAL A 36 21.10 -8.57 -8.92
C VAL A 36 22.22 -9.60 -9.11
N GLU A 37 22.51 -10.02 -10.35
CA GLU A 37 23.55 -10.98 -10.68
C GLU A 37 24.96 -10.50 -10.26
N GLY A 38 25.27 -9.22 -10.38
CA GLY A 38 26.53 -8.67 -9.90
C GLY A 38 26.73 -8.68 -8.38
N ARG A 39 25.73 -9.16 -7.62
CA ARG A 39 25.72 -9.23 -6.14
C ARG A 39 25.43 -10.59 -5.59
N VAL A 40 25.38 -11.61 -6.44
CA VAL A 40 25.20 -13.00 -5.99
C VAL A 40 26.37 -13.38 -5.09
N ASP A 41 26.05 -13.86 -3.91
CA ASP A 41 27.05 -14.42 -3.00
C ASP A 41 27.71 -15.62 -3.69
N SER A 42 29.01 -15.50 -4.02
CA SER A 42 29.78 -16.53 -4.71
C SER A 42 29.94 -17.84 -3.90
N THR A 43 29.55 -17.82 -2.63
CA THR A 43 29.54 -19.01 -1.76
C THR A 43 28.24 -19.81 -1.92
N VAL A 44 27.22 -19.23 -2.56
CA VAL A 44 25.97 -19.92 -2.83
C VAL A 44 26.05 -20.53 -4.23
N HIS A 45 26.41 -21.80 -4.32
CA HIS A 45 26.12 -22.57 -5.51
C HIS A 45 24.63 -22.41 -5.82
N ALA A 46 24.26 -22.33 -7.11
CA ALA A 46 22.89 -22.15 -7.61
C ALA A 46 21.86 -23.18 -7.07
N ASP A 47 22.28 -24.03 -6.15
CA ASP A 47 21.49 -25.03 -5.47
C ASP A 47 20.79 -24.43 -4.25
N THR A 48 19.57 -24.00 -4.50
CA THR A 48 18.42 -24.00 -3.58
C THR A 48 18.70 -23.59 -2.14
N ILE A 49 18.47 -22.31 -1.85
CA ILE A 49 18.22 -21.90 -0.47
C ILE A 49 16.76 -22.27 -0.15
N ASP A 50 16.60 -23.25 0.70
CA ASP A 50 15.31 -23.62 1.32
C ASP A 50 15.03 -22.73 2.55
N ALA A 51 15.49 -21.48 2.51
CA ALA A 51 15.35 -20.55 3.62
C ALA A 51 14.08 -19.71 3.46
N ALA A 52 13.13 -19.92 4.34
CA ALA A 52 11.92 -19.12 4.43
C ALA A 52 12.25 -17.64 4.70
N PHE A 53 11.35 -16.73 4.28
CA PHE A 53 11.36 -15.35 4.73
C PHE A 53 11.14 -15.31 6.25
N THR A 54 11.96 -14.53 6.96
CA THR A 54 11.82 -14.35 8.40
C THR A 54 11.93 -12.87 8.78
N VAL A 55 11.25 -12.51 9.87
CA VAL A 55 11.29 -11.19 10.48
C VAL A 55 11.79 -11.32 11.91
N SER A 56 12.76 -10.51 12.31
CA SER A 56 13.18 -10.40 13.70
C SER A 56 13.21 -8.93 14.13
N LEU A 57 13.03 -8.68 15.42
CA LEU A 57 13.02 -7.35 16.04
C LEU A 57 14.10 -7.26 17.11
N ALA A 58 14.85 -6.15 17.10
CA ALA A 58 15.79 -5.80 18.15
C ALA A 58 15.66 -4.33 18.52
N LYS A 59 15.88 -3.96 19.80
CA LYS A 59 15.96 -2.55 20.18
C LYS A 59 17.14 -1.90 19.45
N ALA A 60 16.87 -0.84 18.70
CA ALA A 60 17.90 -0.13 17.97
C ALA A 60 17.43 1.29 17.65
N ARG A 61 18.22 2.28 18.01
CA ARG A 61 17.96 3.68 17.68
C ARG A 61 18.91 4.14 16.59
N TRP A 62 18.41 4.11 15.36
CA TRP A 62 19.14 4.65 14.22
C TRP A 62 18.52 5.96 13.78
N THR A 63 19.36 6.91 13.41
CA THR A 63 18.91 8.24 12.95
C THR A 63 19.30 8.42 11.49
N ALA A 64 18.44 9.08 10.73
CA ALA A 64 18.77 9.46 9.36
C ALA A 64 20.00 10.38 9.35
N ARG A 65 20.96 10.09 8.47
CA ARG A 65 22.06 11.02 8.18
C ARG A 65 21.59 12.07 7.20
N GLU A 66 22.06 13.28 7.40
CA GLU A 66 21.89 14.32 6.39
C GLU A 66 22.65 13.90 5.12
N ARG A 67 21.96 13.96 3.99
CA ARG A 67 22.56 13.60 2.71
C ARG A 67 23.47 14.74 2.23
N VAL A 68 24.70 14.42 1.91
CA VAL A 68 25.59 15.35 1.22
C VAL A 68 25.13 15.46 -0.23
N LEU A 69 24.64 16.63 -0.62
CA LEU A 69 24.13 16.89 -1.97
C LEU A 69 25.29 17.24 -2.89
N ASN A 70 25.68 16.30 -3.73
CA ASN A 70 26.53 16.57 -4.90
C ASN A 70 25.63 16.56 -6.14
N GLY A 71 25.05 17.73 -6.47
CA GLY A 71 24.28 17.91 -7.71
C GLY A 71 23.00 17.07 -7.81
N SER A 72 22.17 17.04 -6.75
CA SER A 72 20.91 16.33 -6.78
C SER A 72 19.90 17.05 -7.70
N ASP A 73 19.20 16.25 -8.50
CA ASP A 73 18.04 16.69 -9.24
C ASP A 73 16.83 16.80 -8.31
N PHE A 74 16.13 17.92 -8.34
CA PHE A 74 14.92 18.20 -7.56
C PHE A 74 13.91 17.03 -7.59
N TRP A 75 13.63 16.52 -8.79
CA TRP A 75 12.65 15.46 -8.95
C TRP A 75 13.14 14.08 -8.46
N THR A 76 14.43 13.86 -8.45
CA THR A 76 15.04 12.68 -7.83
C THR A 76 14.83 12.71 -6.32
N ASP A 77 15.03 13.86 -5.67
CA ASP A 77 14.81 14.02 -4.23
C ASP A 77 13.33 13.90 -3.87
N ILE A 78 12.42 14.46 -4.67
CA ILE A 78 10.97 14.24 -4.56
C ILE A 78 10.63 12.74 -4.65
N SER A 79 11.24 12.03 -5.62
CA SER A 79 10.95 10.61 -5.82
C SER A 79 11.36 9.72 -4.64
N MET A 80 12.32 10.18 -3.84
CA MET A 80 12.77 9.52 -2.60
C MET A 80 12.11 10.09 -1.35
N LEU A 81 11.15 11.02 -1.50
CA LEU A 81 10.56 11.80 -0.40
C LEU A 81 11.61 12.47 0.51
N ASP A 82 12.77 12.82 -0.05
CA ASP A 82 13.80 13.62 0.63
C ASP A 82 13.48 15.12 0.47
N LEU A 83 12.43 15.56 1.18
CA LEU A 83 11.92 16.93 1.02
C LEU A 83 12.90 18.01 1.48
N PRO A 84 13.74 17.81 2.51
CA PRO A 84 14.79 18.78 2.83
C PRO A 84 15.79 18.96 1.69
N SER A 85 16.19 17.89 1.01
CA SER A 85 17.08 17.95 -0.15
C SER A 85 16.40 18.60 -1.36
N ALA A 86 15.14 18.20 -1.64
CA ALA A 86 14.33 18.82 -2.69
C ALA A 86 14.16 20.34 -2.47
N GLN A 87 13.93 20.75 -1.22
CA GLN A 87 13.83 22.18 -0.86
C GLN A 87 15.13 22.95 -1.18
N LYS A 88 16.29 22.36 -0.89
CA LYS A 88 17.61 22.93 -1.21
C LYS A 88 17.88 22.95 -2.73
N ALA A 89 17.44 21.92 -3.46
CA ALA A 89 17.63 21.76 -4.90
C ALA A 89 16.62 22.58 -5.74
N SER A 90 15.57 23.13 -5.10
CA SER A 90 14.53 23.88 -5.83
C SER A 90 15.07 25.16 -6.45
N SER A 91 14.85 25.31 -7.77
CA SER A 91 15.32 26.43 -8.59
C SER A 91 14.26 27.51 -8.80
N SER A 92 12.98 27.19 -8.57
CA SER A 92 11.85 28.09 -8.83
C SER A 92 10.91 28.22 -7.63
N LEU A 93 10.03 29.23 -7.67
CA LEU A 93 8.95 29.37 -6.69
C LEU A 93 7.97 28.20 -6.78
N ASP A 94 7.66 27.73 -8.00
CA ASP A 94 6.76 26.62 -8.25
C ASP A 94 7.28 25.34 -7.60
N GLU A 95 8.56 25.02 -7.73
CA GLU A 95 9.17 23.86 -7.07
C GLU A 95 9.14 23.97 -5.55
N ARG A 96 9.46 25.13 -4.97
CA ARG A 96 9.35 25.35 -3.52
C ARG A 96 7.93 25.20 -3.02
N THR A 97 6.96 25.72 -3.76
CA THR A 97 5.53 25.56 -3.42
C THR A 97 5.09 24.11 -3.55
N PHE A 98 5.63 23.35 -4.51
CA PHE A 98 5.37 21.92 -4.63
C PHE A 98 5.87 21.13 -3.41
N VAL A 99 7.10 21.42 -2.96
CA VAL A 99 7.64 20.81 -1.72
C VAL A 99 6.74 21.13 -0.53
N TYR A 100 6.33 22.41 -0.37
CA TYR A 100 5.41 22.81 0.69
C TYR A 100 4.07 22.07 0.62
N ALA A 101 3.46 21.98 -0.54
CA ALA A 101 2.19 21.26 -0.74
C ALA A 101 2.32 19.76 -0.39
N LEU A 102 3.43 19.14 -0.79
CA LEU A 102 3.70 17.74 -0.47
C LEU A 102 3.97 17.53 1.03
N GLN A 103 4.73 18.41 1.68
CA GLN A 103 4.93 18.41 3.13
C GLN A 103 3.60 18.52 3.87
N THR A 104 2.72 19.40 3.41
CA THR A 104 1.39 19.62 3.99
C THR A 104 0.51 18.37 3.87
N LEU A 105 0.51 17.72 2.70
CA LEU A 105 -0.19 16.45 2.50
C LEU A 105 0.38 15.37 3.43
N MET A 106 1.69 15.23 3.50
CA MET A 106 2.38 14.29 4.38
C MET A 106 2.17 14.61 5.88
N ALA A 107 1.85 15.84 6.21
CA ALA A 107 1.46 16.25 7.57
C ALA A 107 0.01 15.90 7.93
N SER A 108 -0.71 15.21 7.04
CA SER A 108 -2.14 14.85 7.18
C SER A 108 -3.05 16.08 7.24
N ASP A 109 -2.71 17.12 6.46
CA ASP A 109 -3.54 18.28 6.22
C ASP A 109 -3.95 18.35 4.73
N PRO A 110 -4.93 17.54 4.31
CA PRO A 110 -5.32 17.43 2.91
C PRO A 110 -5.99 18.71 2.38
N GLU A 111 -6.67 19.48 3.23
CA GLU A 111 -7.35 20.71 2.81
C GLU A 111 -6.32 21.78 2.42
N ALA A 112 -5.33 22.04 3.27
CA ALA A 112 -4.27 22.99 2.95
C ALA A 112 -3.41 22.50 1.77
N ALA A 113 -3.16 21.18 1.67
CA ALA A 113 -2.49 20.58 0.53
C ALA A 113 -3.27 20.77 -0.78
N ALA A 114 -4.60 20.58 -0.75
CA ALA A 114 -5.47 20.78 -1.90
C ALA A 114 -5.45 22.24 -2.40
N VAL A 115 -5.42 23.21 -1.48
CA VAL A 115 -5.28 24.62 -1.83
C VAL A 115 -3.95 24.89 -2.53
N ALA A 116 -2.83 24.42 -1.95
CA ALA A 116 -1.50 24.66 -2.51
C ALA A 116 -1.29 23.96 -3.85
N PHE A 117 -1.68 22.67 -3.97
CA PHE A 117 -1.61 21.95 -5.24
C PHE A 117 -2.57 22.55 -6.30
N GLY A 118 -3.76 23.01 -5.89
CA GLY A 118 -4.72 23.67 -6.78
C GLY A 118 -4.17 24.97 -7.37
N ALA A 119 -3.49 25.79 -6.56
CA ALA A 119 -2.80 26.99 -7.01
C ALA A 119 -1.70 26.66 -8.04
N LEU A 120 -0.86 25.66 -7.75
CA LEU A 120 0.18 25.21 -8.69
C LEU A 120 -0.43 24.66 -9.98
N TYR A 121 -1.47 23.85 -9.90
CA TYR A 121 -2.14 23.30 -11.09
C TYR A 121 -2.68 24.38 -12.01
N SER A 122 -3.22 25.47 -11.45
CA SER A 122 -3.79 26.57 -12.24
C SER A 122 -2.76 27.60 -12.71
N GLN A 123 -1.66 27.81 -11.98
CA GLN A 123 -0.78 28.98 -12.18
C GLN A 123 0.68 28.64 -12.51
N ALA A 124 1.15 27.40 -12.24
CA ALA A 124 2.54 27.04 -12.50
C ALA A 124 2.88 27.17 -13.97
N THR A 125 4.02 27.81 -14.24
CA THR A 125 4.54 27.99 -15.60
C THR A 125 5.21 26.74 -16.13
N ASP A 126 5.89 25.99 -15.25
CA ASP A 126 6.50 24.71 -15.59
C ASP A 126 5.43 23.63 -15.74
N ALA A 127 5.40 23.00 -16.91
CA ALA A 127 4.45 21.97 -17.27
C ALA A 127 4.59 20.70 -16.39
N THR A 128 5.82 20.34 -15.99
CA THR A 128 6.09 19.19 -15.14
C THR A 128 5.55 19.42 -13.73
N VAL A 129 5.81 20.61 -13.16
CA VAL A 129 5.26 21.00 -11.85
C VAL A 129 3.75 21.00 -11.91
N ARG A 130 3.15 21.61 -12.95
CA ARG A 130 1.69 21.67 -13.13
C ARG A 130 1.06 20.28 -13.21
N GLY A 131 1.64 19.38 -14.02
CA GLY A 131 1.14 18.01 -14.15
C GLY A 131 1.23 17.22 -12.86
N ARG A 132 2.35 17.33 -12.11
CA ARG A 132 2.52 16.66 -10.81
C ARG A 132 1.69 17.31 -9.70
N ALA A 133 1.46 18.61 -9.75
CA ALA A 133 0.56 19.30 -8.81
C ALA A 133 -0.89 18.82 -8.96
N ARG A 134 -1.34 18.54 -10.18
CA ARG A 134 -2.63 17.91 -10.40
C ARG A 134 -2.75 16.56 -9.73
N VAL A 135 -1.71 15.71 -9.83
CA VAL A 135 -1.69 14.41 -9.14
C VAL A 135 -1.74 14.61 -7.62
N GLY A 136 -0.98 15.55 -7.07
CA GLY A 136 -1.02 15.92 -5.65
C GLY A 136 -2.40 16.42 -5.20
N LEU A 137 -3.07 17.25 -6.01
CA LEU A 137 -4.42 17.71 -5.77
C LEU A 137 -5.43 16.55 -5.74
N THR A 138 -5.32 15.63 -6.70
CA THR A 138 -6.14 14.41 -6.73
C THR A 138 -5.96 13.57 -5.47
N MET A 139 -4.73 13.41 -4.99
CA MET A 139 -4.45 12.71 -3.72
C MET A 139 -5.09 13.43 -2.53
N ALA A 140 -4.94 14.74 -2.41
CA ALA A 140 -5.49 15.52 -1.31
C ALA A 140 -7.02 15.45 -1.25
N LEU A 141 -7.69 15.61 -2.39
CA LEU A 141 -9.16 15.51 -2.49
C LEU A 141 -9.66 14.08 -2.21
N SER A 142 -8.94 13.06 -2.66
CA SER A 142 -9.25 11.66 -2.33
C SER A 142 -9.10 11.39 -0.83
N TRP A 143 -8.10 11.97 -0.17
CA TRP A 143 -7.96 11.88 1.28
C TRP A 143 -9.16 12.48 2.02
N SER A 144 -9.64 13.65 1.59
CA SER A 144 -10.81 14.31 2.19
C SER A 144 -12.13 13.62 1.83
N SER A 145 -12.14 12.72 0.83
CA SER A 145 -13.35 12.18 0.20
C SER A 145 -14.21 13.30 -0.43
N ASP A 146 -13.57 14.35 -0.94
CA ASP A 146 -14.22 15.49 -1.62
C ASP A 146 -14.45 15.14 -3.11
N TRP A 147 -15.42 14.25 -3.32
CA TRP A 147 -15.74 13.73 -4.64
C TRP A 147 -16.22 14.80 -5.63
N PRO A 148 -17.03 15.81 -5.23
CA PRO A 148 -17.46 16.88 -6.12
C PRO A 148 -16.28 17.66 -6.72
N ARG A 149 -15.33 18.11 -5.87
CA ARG A 149 -14.14 18.83 -6.36
C ARG A 149 -13.22 17.92 -7.14
N LEU A 150 -13.08 16.65 -6.75
CA LEU A 150 -12.27 15.68 -7.48
C LEU A 150 -12.82 15.45 -8.90
N ALA A 151 -14.12 15.34 -9.07
CA ALA A 151 -14.75 15.22 -10.38
C ALA A 151 -14.46 16.45 -11.28
N GLN A 152 -14.48 17.65 -10.72
CA GLN A 152 -14.14 18.88 -11.46
C GLN A 152 -12.67 18.92 -11.91
N VAL A 153 -11.74 18.52 -11.03
CA VAL A 153 -10.29 18.54 -11.33
C VAL A 153 -9.93 17.51 -12.41
N THR A 154 -10.63 16.37 -12.42
CA THR A 154 -10.31 15.27 -13.33
C THR A 154 -10.93 15.42 -14.72
N THR A 155 -11.92 16.30 -14.92
CA THR A 155 -12.60 16.51 -16.21
C THR A 155 -11.72 17.15 -17.29
N ASN A 156 -10.68 17.89 -16.93
CA ASN A 156 -9.84 18.66 -17.87
C ASN A 156 -8.45 18.02 -18.01
N ILE A 157 -8.38 16.82 -18.61
CA ILE A 157 -7.09 16.15 -18.83
C ILE A 157 -6.38 16.79 -20.00
N ASP A 158 -5.29 17.48 -19.70
CA ASP A 158 -4.31 17.82 -20.73
C ASP A 158 -3.45 16.57 -21.01
N SER A 159 -3.78 15.89 -22.11
CA SER A 159 -3.14 14.63 -22.53
C SER A 159 -1.65 14.76 -22.84
N ALA A 160 -1.14 16.00 -22.96
CA ALA A 160 0.25 16.27 -23.32
C ALA A 160 1.27 15.86 -22.24
N PHE A 161 0.84 15.62 -21.00
CA PHE A 161 1.75 15.42 -19.85
C PHE A 161 1.69 14.05 -19.20
N ALA A 162 0.86 13.14 -19.69
CA ALA A 162 0.68 11.83 -19.06
C ALA A 162 1.25 10.73 -19.94
N SER A 163 2.05 9.83 -19.35
CA SER A 163 2.31 8.53 -19.95
C SER A 163 0.97 7.79 -20.14
N THR A 164 0.88 6.85 -21.07
CA THR A 164 -0.36 6.08 -21.30
C THR A 164 -0.91 5.46 -20.01
N ALA A 165 -0.04 4.91 -19.15
CA ALA A 165 -0.43 4.33 -17.86
C ALA A 165 -0.94 5.37 -16.86
N GLU A 166 -0.39 6.58 -16.87
CA GLU A 166 -0.88 7.70 -16.05
C GLU A 166 -2.22 8.20 -16.55
N SER A 167 -2.40 8.31 -17.86
CA SER A 167 -3.68 8.70 -18.49
C SER A 167 -4.79 7.70 -18.15
N GLU A 168 -4.52 6.39 -18.21
CA GLU A 168 -5.49 5.35 -17.84
C GLU A 168 -5.88 5.44 -16.36
N ARG A 169 -4.90 5.71 -15.48
CA ARG A 169 -5.14 5.88 -14.05
C ARG A 169 -6.01 7.10 -13.77
N GLN A 170 -5.68 8.23 -14.38
CA GLN A 170 -6.45 9.46 -14.25
C GLN A 170 -7.88 9.28 -14.77
N ALA A 171 -8.08 8.63 -15.91
CA ALA A 171 -9.39 8.33 -16.43
C ALA A 171 -10.21 7.39 -15.51
N SER A 172 -9.55 6.47 -14.81
CA SER A 172 -10.22 5.65 -13.80
C SER A 172 -10.68 6.49 -12.61
N VAL A 173 -9.77 7.32 -12.06
CA VAL A 173 -10.11 8.24 -10.94
C VAL A 173 -11.24 9.18 -11.31
N GLU A 174 -11.25 9.72 -12.53
CA GLU A 174 -12.34 10.57 -13.04
C GLU A 174 -13.69 9.88 -13.02
N ARG A 175 -13.75 8.64 -13.54
CA ARG A 175 -15.02 7.88 -13.55
C ARG A 175 -15.52 7.61 -12.14
N TRP A 176 -14.63 7.23 -11.20
CA TRP A 176 -15.00 7.06 -9.80
C TRP A 176 -15.47 8.36 -9.16
N ALA A 177 -14.76 9.47 -9.39
CA ALA A 177 -15.14 10.77 -8.85
C ALA A 177 -16.50 11.23 -9.36
N LYS A 178 -16.80 11.05 -10.65
CA LYS A 178 -18.11 11.35 -11.23
C LYS A 178 -19.22 10.47 -10.65
N ALA A 179 -18.97 9.17 -10.49
CA ALA A 179 -19.94 8.25 -9.91
C ALA A 179 -20.27 8.56 -8.44
N LEU A 180 -19.38 9.23 -7.74
CA LEU A 180 -19.51 9.60 -6.32
C LEU A 180 -19.70 11.11 -6.10
N ALA A 181 -19.87 11.92 -7.17
CA ALA A 181 -19.89 13.39 -7.08
C ALA A 181 -20.98 13.93 -6.16
N ASP A 182 -22.13 13.26 -6.07
CA ASP A 182 -23.26 13.64 -5.22
C ASP A 182 -23.24 12.95 -3.84
N VAL A 183 -22.20 12.15 -3.55
CA VAL A 183 -22.08 11.41 -2.29
C VAL A 183 -21.36 12.29 -1.27
N PRO A 184 -22.00 12.63 -0.14
CA PRO A 184 -21.36 13.41 0.91
C PRO A 184 -20.21 12.63 1.56
N ALA A 185 -19.26 13.34 2.14
CA ALA A 185 -18.18 12.72 2.90
C ALA A 185 -18.75 11.87 4.06
N PRO A 186 -18.20 10.68 4.31
CA PRO A 186 -18.70 9.79 5.34
C PRO A 186 -18.49 10.36 6.75
N VAL A 187 -19.46 10.14 7.64
CA VAL A 187 -19.35 10.47 9.05
C VAL A 187 -18.81 9.27 9.81
N VAL A 188 -17.60 9.41 10.37
CA VAL A 188 -16.96 8.34 11.16
C VAL A 188 -16.86 8.77 12.62
N THR A 189 -17.42 7.96 13.52
CA THR A 189 -17.37 8.18 14.96
C THR A 189 -16.54 7.09 15.62
N VAL A 190 -15.43 7.49 16.23
CA VAL A 190 -14.58 6.61 17.03
C VAL A 190 -14.79 6.98 18.51
N PRO A 191 -15.14 6.03 19.39
CA PRO A 191 -15.31 6.28 20.81
C PRO A 191 -14.05 6.87 21.49
N GLU A 192 -14.24 7.58 22.58
CA GLU A 192 -13.14 8.16 23.37
C GLU A 192 -12.28 7.09 24.03
N ASN A 193 -12.92 6.01 24.51
CA ASN A 193 -12.22 4.91 25.16
C ASN A 193 -11.60 4.00 24.12
N SER A 194 -10.43 3.45 24.43
CA SER A 194 -9.77 2.41 23.65
C SER A 194 -10.66 1.16 23.57
N ILE A 195 -10.72 0.60 22.36
CA ILE A 195 -11.53 -0.58 22.05
C ILE A 195 -10.58 -1.71 21.68
N VAL A 196 -10.79 -2.88 22.27
CA VAL A 196 -10.07 -4.10 21.90
C VAL A 196 -11.06 -5.09 21.30
N LEU A 197 -10.81 -5.53 20.07
CA LEU A 197 -11.67 -6.48 19.35
C LEU A 197 -10.85 -7.72 18.94
N PRO A 198 -11.50 -8.87 18.82
CA PRO A 198 -10.88 -10.06 18.26
C PRO A 198 -10.43 -9.80 16.81
N MET A 199 -9.27 -10.32 16.48
CA MET A 199 -8.71 -10.30 15.14
C MET A 199 -8.23 -11.71 14.81
N ARG A 200 -8.59 -12.20 13.63
CA ARG A 200 -8.13 -13.49 13.11
C ARG A 200 -7.11 -13.27 12.00
N ARG A 201 -6.46 -14.34 11.59
CA ARG A 201 -5.63 -14.39 10.39
C ARG A 201 -6.42 -15.04 9.26
N SER A 202 -6.37 -14.49 8.07
CA SER A 202 -6.78 -15.19 6.86
C SER A 202 -5.81 -16.35 6.57
N ALA A 203 -6.16 -17.21 5.63
CA ALA A 203 -5.26 -18.26 5.15
C ALA A 203 -3.95 -17.72 4.52
N PHE A 204 -3.92 -16.43 4.19
CA PHE A 204 -2.79 -15.71 3.58
C PHE A 204 -2.11 -14.73 4.53
N GLY A 205 -2.47 -14.77 5.80
CA GLY A 205 -1.84 -13.95 6.81
C GLY A 205 -2.48 -12.56 7.00
N THR A 206 -3.35 -12.10 6.12
CA THR A 206 -4.03 -10.80 6.24
C THR A 206 -4.86 -10.74 7.50
N PRO A 207 -4.83 -9.64 8.29
CA PRO A 207 -5.68 -9.46 9.45
C PRO A 207 -7.17 -9.41 9.07
N VAL A 208 -8.01 -10.13 9.81
CA VAL A 208 -9.46 -10.25 9.57
C VAL A 208 -10.22 -9.88 10.83
N ILE A 209 -11.24 -9.06 10.68
CA ILE A 209 -12.14 -8.65 11.76
C ILE A 209 -13.61 -8.85 11.36
N THR A 210 -14.48 -9.00 12.36
CA THR A 210 -15.92 -8.96 12.14
C THR A 210 -16.39 -7.52 12.08
N VAL A 211 -17.11 -7.15 11.01
CA VAL A 211 -17.79 -5.88 10.85
C VAL A 211 -19.28 -6.08 10.68
N ARG A 212 -20.09 -5.04 10.89
CA ARG A 212 -21.52 -5.09 10.57
C ARG A 212 -21.81 -4.12 9.43
N ILE A 213 -22.33 -4.65 8.33
CA ILE A 213 -22.81 -3.87 7.20
C ILE A 213 -24.34 -3.79 7.29
N ASN A 214 -24.88 -2.59 7.48
CA ASN A 214 -26.32 -2.38 7.71
C ASN A 214 -26.90 -3.33 8.77
N GLY A 215 -26.14 -3.56 9.86
CA GLY A 215 -26.48 -4.41 10.98
C GLY A 215 -26.14 -5.91 10.82
N ARG A 216 -25.79 -6.40 9.63
CA ARG A 216 -25.43 -7.81 9.37
C ARG A 216 -23.94 -8.05 9.55
N PRO A 217 -23.52 -9.11 10.28
CA PRO A 217 -22.12 -9.39 10.52
C PRO A 217 -21.47 -10.05 9.29
N HIS A 218 -20.25 -9.63 8.97
CA HIS A 218 -19.41 -10.14 7.89
C HIS A 218 -17.94 -10.10 8.32
N GLU A 219 -17.10 -10.87 7.61
CA GLU A 219 -15.66 -10.97 7.88
C GLU A 219 -14.86 -10.16 6.86
N PHE A 220 -14.26 -9.07 7.30
CA PHE A 220 -13.51 -8.16 6.43
C PHE A 220 -12.01 -8.21 6.71
N TRP A 221 -11.24 -8.14 5.65
CA TRP A 221 -9.79 -7.97 5.72
C TRP A 221 -9.44 -6.53 6.03
N LEU A 222 -8.36 -6.33 6.79
CA LEU A 222 -7.77 -5.00 6.98
C LEU A 222 -6.62 -4.84 5.98
N ASP A 223 -6.82 -3.99 4.99
CA ASP A 223 -5.91 -3.82 3.87
C ASP A 223 -5.50 -2.35 3.71
N THR A 224 -4.30 -2.03 4.16
CA THR A 224 -3.75 -0.68 4.00
C THR A 224 -3.37 -0.36 2.55
N GLY A 225 -3.19 -1.38 1.70
CA GLY A 225 -2.96 -1.23 0.26
C GLY A 225 -4.21 -0.84 -0.53
N ALA A 226 -5.41 -1.11 0.01
CA ALA A 226 -6.66 -0.67 -0.57
C ALA A 226 -6.95 0.80 -0.23
N SER A 227 -7.14 1.65 -1.22
CA SER A 227 -7.47 3.07 -1.00
C SER A 227 -8.94 3.28 -0.62
N MET A 228 -9.80 2.31 -0.90
CA MET A 228 -11.25 2.34 -0.70
C MET A 228 -11.72 1.00 -0.13
N THR A 229 -12.68 1.07 0.77
CA THR A 229 -13.41 -0.10 1.26
C THR A 229 -14.15 -0.79 0.13
N LEU A 230 -14.13 -2.11 0.11
CA LEU A 230 -14.85 -2.86 -0.90
C LEU A 230 -15.53 -4.09 -0.30
N LEU A 231 -16.61 -4.53 -0.96
CA LEU A 231 -17.38 -5.71 -0.57
C LEU A 231 -17.70 -6.59 -1.78
N SER A 232 -17.93 -7.85 -1.49
CA SER A 232 -18.45 -8.77 -2.50
C SER A 232 -19.91 -8.43 -2.83
N ALA A 233 -20.34 -8.80 -4.03
CA ALA A 233 -21.72 -8.64 -4.46
C ALA A 233 -22.71 -9.39 -3.55
N ASN A 234 -22.29 -10.53 -2.99
CA ASN A 234 -23.11 -11.29 -2.05
C ASN A 234 -23.36 -10.50 -0.76
N VAL A 235 -22.31 -9.94 -0.15
CA VAL A 235 -22.42 -9.10 1.05
C VAL A 235 -23.26 -7.84 0.77
N ALA A 236 -23.08 -7.21 -0.38
CA ALA A 236 -23.88 -6.05 -0.77
C ALA A 236 -25.37 -6.39 -0.87
N LEU A 237 -25.70 -7.51 -1.52
CA LEU A 237 -27.09 -7.96 -1.67
C LEU A 237 -27.70 -8.35 -0.30
N GLU A 238 -27.00 -9.17 0.49
CA GLU A 238 -27.44 -9.61 1.80
C GLU A 238 -27.69 -8.44 2.76
N SER A 239 -26.85 -7.42 2.69
CA SER A 239 -26.89 -6.27 3.59
C SER A 239 -27.72 -5.11 3.06
N GLY A 240 -28.36 -5.24 1.89
CA GLY A 240 -29.21 -4.20 1.30
C GLY A 240 -28.42 -2.93 0.97
N VAL A 241 -27.15 -3.07 0.50
CA VAL A 241 -26.34 -1.96 0.06
C VAL A 241 -26.81 -1.49 -1.33
N TYR A 242 -26.94 -0.19 -1.53
CA TYR A 242 -27.44 0.36 -2.78
C TYR A 242 -26.36 0.99 -3.65
N LEU A 243 -26.63 1.03 -4.96
CA LEU A 243 -25.70 1.60 -5.94
C LEU A 243 -25.68 3.14 -5.82
N ALA A 244 -24.47 3.72 -5.82
CA ALA A 244 -24.29 5.17 -5.94
C ALA A 244 -24.47 5.63 -7.40
N ALA A 245 -24.09 4.76 -8.36
CA ALA A 245 -24.23 5.00 -9.79
C ALA A 245 -24.50 3.67 -10.53
N PRO A 246 -25.23 3.72 -11.66
CA PRO A 246 -25.57 2.51 -12.43
C PRO A 246 -24.37 1.91 -13.17
N ASP A 247 -23.32 2.69 -13.43
CA ASP A 247 -22.22 2.34 -14.31
C ASP A 247 -21.28 1.28 -13.68
N THR A 248 -20.75 0.44 -14.54
CA THR A 248 -19.64 -0.45 -14.19
C THR A 248 -18.33 0.31 -14.37
N LEU A 249 -17.55 0.39 -13.30
CA LEU A 249 -16.28 1.08 -13.23
C LEU A 249 -15.12 0.09 -13.27
N ALA A 250 -13.93 0.58 -13.59
CA ALA A 250 -12.71 -0.20 -13.49
C ALA A 250 -12.07 0.05 -12.12
N LEU A 251 -11.88 -1.01 -11.34
CA LEU A 251 -11.11 -0.98 -10.10
C LEU A 251 -9.71 -1.51 -10.38
N GLY A 252 -8.69 -0.70 -10.08
CA GLY A 252 -7.30 -1.10 -10.24
C GLY A 252 -6.92 -2.17 -9.22
N VAL A 253 -6.28 -3.24 -9.68
CA VAL A 253 -5.70 -4.32 -8.88
C VAL A 253 -4.31 -4.64 -9.39
N VAL A 254 -3.50 -5.40 -8.62
CA VAL A 254 -2.12 -5.74 -9.02
C VAL A 254 -2.06 -6.38 -10.43
N ALA A 255 -3.03 -7.21 -10.77
CA ALA A 255 -3.08 -7.91 -12.07
C ALA A 255 -3.71 -7.06 -13.20
N GLY A 256 -4.10 -5.81 -12.96
CA GLY A 256 -4.75 -4.95 -13.95
C GLY A 256 -5.98 -4.25 -13.42
N HIS A 257 -7.13 -4.46 -14.05
CA HIS A 257 -8.40 -3.88 -13.63
C HIS A 257 -9.47 -4.96 -13.53
N ILE A 258 -10.36 -4.83 -12.56
CA ILE A 258 -11.56 -5.65 -12.44
C ILE A 258 -12.81 -4.78 -12.50
N PRO A 259 -13.95 -5.30 -13.00
CA PRO A 259 -15.21 -4.57 -12.99
C PRO A 259 -15.71 -4.40 -11.56
N ALA A 260 -16.14 -3.19 -11.23
CA ALA A 260 -16.70 -2.82 -9.93
C ALA A 260 -17.85 -1.83 -10.11
N ARG A 261 -18.63 -1.64 -9.04
CA ARG A 261 -19.68 -0.61 -8.99
C ARG A 261 -19.50 0.26 -7.76
N ALA A 262 -19.77 1.55 -7.90
CA ALA A 262 -19.80 2.47 -6.77
C ALA A 262 -21.08 2.25 -5.96
N VAL A 263 -20.94 2.12 -4.64
CA VAL A 263 -22.04 1.91 -3.70
C VAL A 263 -21.90 2.83 -2.50
N ILE A 264 -23.00 2.96 -1.76
CA ILE A 264 -23.05 3.65 -0.47
C ILE A 264 -23.49 2.64 0.58
N ILE A 265 -22.67 2.52 1.63
CA ILE A 265 -22.97 1.75 2.82
C ILE A 265 -23.58 2.70 3.85
N ASP A 266 -24.88 2.54 4.18
CA ASP A 266 -25.54 3.40 5.16
C ASP A 266 -24.87 3.30 6.53
N SER A 267 -24.50 2.09 6.92
CA SER A 267 -23.91 1.79 8.21
C SER A 267 -22.85 0.69 8.10
N LEU A 268 -21.60 1.06 8.43
CA LEU A 268 -20.53 0.10 8.69
C LEU A 268 -20.08 0.28 10.14
N ASP A 269 -20.17 -0.79 10.93
CA ASP A 269 -19.77 -0.77 12.33
C ASP A 269 -18.62 -1.75 12.59
N ILE A 270 -17.55 -1.28 13.24
CA ILE A 270 -16.42 -2.09 13.74
C ILE A 270 -16.50 -2.06 15.27
N GLY A 271 -17.23 -3.01 15.85
CA GLY A 271 -17.63 -2.92 17.24
C GLY A 271 -18.40 -1.60 17.50
N PRO A 272 -17.94 -0.74 18.42
CA PRO A 272 -18.57 0.55 18.71
C PRO A 272 -18.12 1.69 17.75
N VAL A 273 -17.14 1.49 16.87
CA VAL A 273 -16.82 2.45 15.81
C VAL A 273 -17.92 2.44 14.76
N LYS A 274 -18.38 3.60 14.36
CA LYS A 274 -19.49 3.74 13.42
C LYS A 274 -19.09 4.61 12.23
N ALA A 275 -19.26 4.08 11.01
CA ALA A 275 -19.17 4.84 9.77
C ALA A 275 -20.56 4.90 9.13
N ARG A 276 -20.95 6.09 8.68
CA ARG A 276 -22.25 6.38 8.06
C ARG A 276 -22.04 7.02 6.69
N GLY A 277 -22.82 6.55 5.70
CA GLY A 277 -22.73 7.07 4.34
C GLY A 277 -21.37 6.79 3.69
N LEU A 278 -20.78 5.64 3.96
CA LEU A 278 -19.45 5.30 3.43
C LEU A 278 -19.56 4.93 1.95
N SER A 279 -18.86 5.68 1.09
CA SER A 279 -18.67 5.30 -0.31
C SER A 279 -17.73 4.08 -0.39
N ALA A 280 -18.11 3.08 -1.18
CA ALA A 280 -17.36 1.83 -1.30
C ALA A 280 -17.44 1.27 -2.73
N ALA A 281 -16.65 0.24 -3.00
CA ALA A 281 -16.72 -0.52 -4.23
C ALA A 281 -17.37 -1.89 -4.01
N VAL A 282 -18.22 -2.32 -4.95
CA VAL A 282 -18.73 -3.71 -5.00
C VAL A 282 -18.12 -4.41 -6.18
N VAL A 283 -17.60 -5.59 -5.95
CA VAL A 283 -17.08 -6.50 -6.98
C VAL A 283 -17.80 -7.86 -6.93
N GLU A 284 -17.88 -8.55 -8.06
CA GLU A 284 -18.46 -9.88 -8.07
C GLU A 284 -17.67 -10.86 -7.18
N GLN A 285 -18.38 -11.74 -6.45
CA GLN A 285 -17.78 -12.71 -5.52
C GLN A 285 -16.67 -13.54 -6.16
N ARG A 286 -16.82 -13.93 -7.42
CA ARG A 286 -15.79 -14.69 -8.15
C ARG A 286 -14.47 -13.91 -8.34
N MET A 287 -14.50 -12.57 -8.24
CA MET A 287 -13.32 -11.71 -8.34
C MET A 287 -12.72 -11.42 -6.97
N LEU A 288 -13.52 -11.61 -5.89
CA LEU A 288 -13.10 -11.39 -4.51
C LEU A 288 -12.95 -12.74 -3.81
N ARG A 289 -11.92 -13.47 -4.23
CA ARG A 289 -11.54 -14.77 -3.70
C ARG A 289 -10.05 -15.00 -3.87
N LEU A 290 -9.48 -15.84 -3.04
CA LEU A 290 -8.12 -16.33 -3.18
C LEU A 290 -8.12 -17.84 -3.38
N ASP A 291 -7.29 -18.29 -4.30
CA ASP A 291 -7.10 -19.71 -4.56
C ASP A 291 -5.81 -20.17 -3.86
N ARG A 292 -5.96 -21.06 -2.87
CA ARG A 292 -4.86 -21.69 -2.14
C ARG A 292 -4.63 -23.11 -2.63
N ARG A 293 -3.38 -23.46 -2.91
CA ARG A 293 -3.01 -24.84 -3.19
C ARG A 293 -2.93 -25.65 -1.88
N VAL A 294 -3.68 -26.71 -1.75
CA VAL A 294 -3.60 -27.65 -0.61
C VAL A 294 -2.65 -28.80 -0.92
N VAL A 295 -2.15 -29.44 0.13
CA VAL A 295 -1.10 -30.47 0.09
C VAL A 295 -1.38 -31.61 -0.90
N ASN A 296 -2.64 -31.86 -1.25
CA ASN A 296 -3.06 -32.92 -2.19
C ASN A 296 -3.12 -32.47 -3.67
N GLY A 297 -2.57 -31.29 -3.99
CA GLY A 297 -2.61 -30.74 -5.36
C GLY A 297 -3.97 -30.13 -5.77
N GLN A 298 -4.96 -30.16 -4.88
CA GLN A 298 -6.24 -29.49 -5.08
C GLN A 298 -6.11 -28.00 -4.78
N SER A 299 -6.90 -27.18 -5.50
CA SER A 299 -7.01 -25.75 -5.21
C SER A 299 -8.25 -25.49 -4.36
N GLU A 300 -8.06 -24.85 -3.22
CA GLU A 300 -9.15 -24.35 -2.38
C GLU A 300 -9.38 -22.87 -2.70
N SER A 301 -10.61 -22.52 -3.07
CA SER A 301 -11.03 -21.15 -3.31
C SER A 301 -11.66 -20.57 -2.05
N ILE A 302 -11.01 -19.57 -1.47
CA ILE A 302 -11.45 -18.93 -0.22
C ILE A 302 -12.14 -17.61 -0.60
N PRO A 303 -13.47 -17.50 -0.39
CA PRO A 303 -14.19 -16.27 -0.64
C PRO A 303 -13.80 -15.22 0.40
N ILE A 304 -13.80 -13.95 -0.01
CA ILE A 304 -13.56 -12.79 0.82
C ILE A 304 -14.87 -12.00 0.83
N ASP A 305 -15.40 -11.69 2.02
CA ASP A 305 -16.62 -10.91 2.16
C ASP A 305 -16.38 -9.45 1.76
N GLY A 306 -15.26 -8.91 2.22
CA GLY A 306 -14.85 -7.54 1.90
C GLY A 306 -13.51 -7.16 2.50
N VAL A 307 -13.15 -5.92 2.24
CA VAL A 307 -11.87 -5.30 2.63
C VAL A 307 -12.15 -3.92 3.21
N ILE A 308 -11.60 -3.62 4.38
CA ILE A 308 -11.54 -2.26 4.92
C ILE A 308 -10.29 -1.59 4.38
N GLY A 309 -10.48 -0.54 3.59
CA GLY A 309 -9.40 0.24 3.00
C GLY A 309 -8.92 1.41 3.86
N THR A 310 -7.95 2.14 3.34
CA THR A 310 -7.39 3.33 3.99
C THR A 310 -8.37 4.49 4.09
N ASP A 311 -9.43 4.51 3.29
CA ASP A 311 -10.56 5.46 3.42
C ASP A 311 -11.15 5.46 4.84
N LEU A 312 -11.19 4.30 5.51
CA LEU A 312 -11.64 4.14 6.88
C LEU A 312 -10.48 3.99 7.87
N LEU A 313 -9.46 3.17 7.55
CA LEU A 313 -8.32 2.89 8.46
C LEU A 313 -7.60 4.17 8.91
N ARG A 314 -7.42 5.15 8.01
CA ARG A 314 -6.73 6.41 8.35
C ARG A 314 -7.47 7.31 9.33
N ARG A 315 -8.72 7.02 9.64
CA ARG A 315 -9.54 7.77 10.59
C ARG A 315 -9.46 7.23 12.03
N MET A 316 -8.63 6.23 12.24
CA MET A 316 -8.44 5.53 13.51
C MET A 316 -6.94 5.45 13.85
N ASP A 317 -6.64 5.39 15.13
CA ASP A 317 -5.35 4.97 15.69
C ASP A 317 -5.46 3.47 15.98
N ILE A 318 -4.68 2.63 15.29
CA ILE A 318 -4.86 1.19 15.22
C ILE A 318 -3.60 0.47 15.70
N VAL A 319 -3.78 -0.51 16.58
CA VAL A 319 -2.72 -1.47 16.93
C VAL A 319 -3.16 -2.87 16.57
N LEU A 320 -2.46 -3.52 15.65
CA LEU A 320 -2.62 -4.92 15.30
C LEU A 320 -1.66 -5.74 16.16
N ASP A 321 -2.16 -6.65 16.97
CA ASP A 321 -1.36 -7.58 17.77
C ASP A 321 -1.72 -9.02 17.38
N ALA A 322 -0.95 -9.57 16.46
CA ALA A 322 -1.22 -10.88 15.91
C ALA A 322 -0.99 -12.01 16.92
N GLY A 323 -0.04 -11.85 17.85
CA GLY A 323 0.21 -12.82 18.90
C GLY A 323 -0.91 -12.86 19.93
N ALA A 324 -1.50 -11.70 20.25
CA ALA A 324 -2.67 -11.61 21.12
C ALA A 324 -3.99 -11.91 20.38
N GLY A 325 -3.98 -11.97 19.03
CA GLY A 325 -5.18 -12.13 18.23
C GLY A 325 -6.16 -10.96 18.37
N THR A 326 -5.65 -9.73 18.49
CA THR A 326 -6.47 -8.55 18.76
C THR A 326 -6.12 -7.38 17.89
N ILE A 327 -7.13 -6.54 17.62
CA ILE A 327 -6.97 -5.17 17.16
C ILE A 327 -7.40 -4.22 18.27
N THR A 328 -6.56 -3.23 18.55
CA THR A 328 -6.92 -2.11 19.42
C THR A 328 -7.20 -0.89 18.56
N ILE A 329 -8.35 -0.28 18.74
CA ILE A 329 -8.76 0.93 18.03
C ILE A 329 -8.90 2.06 19.05
N ARG A 330 -8.35 3.24 18.71
CA ARG A 330 -8.42 4.45 19.51
C ARG A 330 -8.86 5.62 18.63
N ARG A 331 -9.47 6.59 19.25
CA ARG A 331 -9.71 7.88 18.61
C ARG A 331 -8.38 8.60 18.42
N PRO A 332 -7.99 8.95 17.19
CA PRO A 332 -6.74 9.67 16.97
C PRO A 332 -6.80 11.05 17.59
N ARG A 333 -5.74 11.45 18.31
CA ARG A 333 -5.59 12.77 18.91
C ARG A 333 -4.31 13.39 18.38
N LYS A 334 -4.39 14.59 17.78
CA LYS A 334 -3.20 15.28 17.26
C LYS A 334 -2.16 15.50 18.38
N ASN A 335 -0.95 15.03 18.11
CA ASN A 335 0.21 15.22 18.98
C ASN A 335 1.40 15.74 18.14
N PRO A 336 1.73 17.03 18.24
CA PRO A 336 2.79 17.63 17.42
C PRO A 336 4.19 17.14 17.78
N ASN A 337 4.36 16.50 18.96
CA ASN A 337 5.66 16.06 19.46
C ASN A 337 6.04 14.64 18.99
N VAL A 338 5.21 13.99 18.21
CA VAL A 338 5.49 12.63 17.71
C VAL A 338 6.30 12.72 16.42
N ARG A 339 7.36 11.89 16.35
CA ARG A 339 8.13 11.74 15.12
C ARG A 339 7.29 11.04 14.06
N ARG A 340 7.12 11.70 12.90
CA ARG A 340 6.40 11.13 11.77
C ARG A 340 7.30 10.23 10.93
N ASN A 341 6.82 9.04 10.61
CA ASN A 341 7.42 8.10 9.67
C ASN A 341 6.38 7.36 8.80
N LEU A 342 5.08 7.56 9.06
CA LEU A 342 3.96 7.08 8.24
C LEU A 342 3.33 8.27 7.52
N TYR A 343 3.15 8.13 6.22
CA TYR A 343 2.59 9.16 5.36
C TYR A 343 1.57 8.53 4.41
N TRP A 344 0.63 9.35 3.94
CA TRP A 344 -0.26 8.94 2.88
C TRP A 344 -0.11 9.90 1.68
N ILE A 345 0.16 9.35 0.53
CA ILE A 345 0.37 10.06 -0.74
C ILE A 345 -0.44 9.39 -1.86
N GLY A 346 -1.72 9.10 -1.60
CA GLY A 346 -2.55 8.23 -2.45
C GLY A 346 -2.31 6.74 -2.19
N TYR A 347 -1.28 6.43 -1.42
CA TYR A 347 -0.88 5.10 -0.93
C TYR A 347 -0.13 5.30 0.39
N PRO A 348 -0.28 4.40 1.37
CA PRO A 348 0.44 4.53 2.63
C PRO A 348 1.92 4.20 2.46
N VAL A 349 2.77 5.05 3.00
CA VAL A 349 4.22 4.98 2.88
C VAL A 349 4.87 5.12 4.23
N VAL A 350 5.83 4.24 4.52
CA VAL A 350 6.64 4.27 5.73
C VAL A 350 8.07 4.68 5.39
N LYS A 351 8.62 5.64 6.14
CA LYS A 351 10.03 6.01 6.06
C LYS A 351 10.78 5.38 7.23
N LEU A 352 11.69 4.48 6.89
CA LEU A 352 12.60 3.82 7.81
C LEU A 352 14.04 4.24 7.55
N VAL A 353 14.96 3.79 8.38
CA VAL A 353 16.38 4.11 8.29
C VAL A 353 17.21 2.85 8.34
N THR A 354 18.22 2.75 7.49
CA THR A 354 19.24 1.70 7.56
C THR A 354 20.22 1.94 8.71
N ARG A 355 21.02 0.95 9.05
CA ARG A 355 22.02 1.05 10.12
C ARG A 355 23.04 2.18 9.87
N ASP A 356 23.38 2.45 8.63
CA ASP A 356 24.29 3.54 8.23
C ASP A 356 23.56 4.89 8.02
N GLY A 357 22.28 4.98 8.40
CA GLY A 357 21.51 6.22 8.41
C GLY A 357 20.89 6.60 7.07
N ARG A 358 20.83 5.71 6.09
CA ARG A 358 20.19 6.00 4.79
C ARG A 358 18.67 5.91 4.91
N PRO A 359 17.92 6.88 4.38
CA PRO A 359 16.47 6.82 4.38
C PRO A 359 15.96 5.79 3.36
N VAL A 360 14.96 5.03 3.77
CA VAL A 360 14.28 4.01 2.98
C VAL A 360 12.79 4.33 2.94
N VAL A 361 12.17 4.23 1.77
CA VAL A 361 10.76 4.51 1.52
C VAL A 361 10.06 3.22 1.14
N LEU A 362 9.21 2.71 2.02
CA LEU A 362 8.48 1.47 1.79
C LEU A 362 6.99 1.74 1.69
N GLY A 363 6.31 1.09 0.74
CA GLY A 363 4.86 0.99 0.77
C GLY A 363 4.41 0.16 1.96
N LEU A 364 3.20 0.38 2.45
CA LEU A 364 2.58 -0.41 3.52
C LEU A 364 1.30 -1.05 2.99
N ASP A 365 1.27 -2.38 2.96
CA ASP A 365 0.18 -3.16 2.36
C ASP A 365 -0.12 -4.40 3.21
N THR A 366 -0.99 -4.25 4.20
CA THR A 366 -1.41 -5.39 5.04
C THR A 366 -2.32 -6.38 4.32
N GLY A 367 -2.76 -6.06 3.11
CA GLY A 367 -3.45 -6.99 2.19
C GLY A 367 -2.48 -7.87 1.40
N ALA A 368 -1.23 -7.45 1.22
CA ALA A 368 -0.20 -8.26 0.58
C ALA A 368 0.27 -9.38 1.51
N GLU A 369 0.36 -10.61 0.98
CA GLU A 369 0.80 -11.79 1.73
C GLU A 369 2.22 -11.63 2.28
N GLY A 370 3.12 -11.04 1.49
CA GLY A 370 4.53 -10.98 1.82
C GLY A 370 5.19 -9.63 1.57
N THR A 371 6.15 -9.34 2.44
CA THR A 371 7.09 -8.22 2.30
C THR A 371 8.09 -8.52 1.19
N PHE A 372 8.35 -7.52 0.36
CA PHE A 372 9.41 -7.59 -0.66
C PHE A 372 10.18 -6.28 -0.72
N VAL A 373 11.37 -6.35 -1.29
CA VAL A 373 12.23 -5.18 -1.56
C VAL A 373 12.43 -5.01 -3.05
N THR A 374 12.85 -3.82 -3.47
CA THR A 374 13.10 -3.53 -4.88
C THR A 374 14.59 -3.39 -5.17
N THR A 375 14.96 -3.41 -6.46
CA THR A 375 16.31 -3.11 -6.88
C THR A 375 16.74 -1.70 -6.50
N ALA A 376 15.80 -0.75 -6.28
CA ALA A 376 16.11 0.58 -5.75
C ALA A 376 16.75 0.52 -4.36
N LEU A 377 16.23 -0.36 -3.47
CA LEU A 377 16.85 -0.56 -2.16
C LEU A 377 18.24 -1.17 -2.27
N LEU A 378 18.43 -2.17 -3.15
CA LEU A 378 19.74 -2.77 -3.35
C LEU A 378 20.79 -1.76 -3.82
N ARG A 379 20.41 -0.77 -4.63
CA ARG A 379 21.34 0.32 -4.99
C ARG A 379 21.75 1.17 -3.79
N LYS A 380 20.84 1.36 -2.83
CA LYS A 380 21.15 2.06 -1.56
C LYS A 380 22.00 1.20 -0.62
N LEU A 381 21.89 -0.14 -0.70
CA LEU A 381 22.59 -1.10 0.14
C LEU A 381 23.55 -1.98 -0.67
N PRO A 382 24.68 -1.41 -1.16
CA PRO A 382 25.55 -2.09 -2.11
C PRO A 382 26.23 -3.38 -1.57
N HIS A 383 26.25 -3.56 -0.25
CA HIS A 383 26.88 -4.73 0.40
C HIS A 383 25.85 -5.80 0.81
N THR A 384 24.57 -5.62 0.47
CA THR A 384 23.57 -6.65 0.74
C THR A 384 23.79 -7.85 -0.17
N ALA A 385 24.04 -9.01 0.41
CA ALA A 385 24.14 -10.26 -0.33
C ALA A 385 22.77 -10.66 -0.90
N VAL A 386 22.78 -11.14 -2.13
CA VAL A 386 21.59 -11.61 -2.85
C VAL A 386 21.81 -13.06 -3.22
N ALA A 387 20.77 -13.88 -3.12
CA ALA A 387 20.80 -15.28 -3.48
C ALA A 387 19.64 -15.66 -4.38
N ALA A 388 19.83 -16.68 -5.20
CA ALA A 388 18.77 -17.28 -5.97
C ALA A 388 17.98 -18.28 -5.15
N ARG A 389 16.66 -18.21 -5.17
CA ARG A 389 15.74 -19.20 -4.58
C ARG A 389 14.89 -19.82 -5.67
N ARG A 390 14.83 -21.15 -5.71
CA ARG A 390 13.86 -21.82 -6.60
C ARG A 390 12.49 -21.80 -5.96
N MET A 391 11.50 -21.36 -6.70
CA MET A 391 10.09 -21.45 -6.33
C MET A 391 9.33 -22.27 -7.35
N THR A 392 8.45 -23.12 -6.88
CA THR A 392 7.46 -23.77 -7.75
C THR A 392 6.19 -22.95 -7.73
N LEU A 393 5.93 -22.19 -8.80
CA LEU A 393 4.64 -21.53 -8.98
C LEU A 393 3.62 -22.60 -9.39
N GLY A 394 2.69 -22.90 -8.47
CA GLY A 394 1.56 -23.77 -8.77
C GLY A 394 0.55 -23.06 -9.68
N GLY A 395 0.19 -23.71 -10.80
CA GLY A 395 -0.91 -23.36 -11.68
C GLY A 395 -1.64 -24.61 -12.14
N LEU A 396 -2.85 -24.48 -12.66
CA LEU A 396 -3.58 -25.60 -13.27
C LEU A 396 -2.71 -26.28 -14.34
N GLY A 397 -2.37 -27.54 -14.13
CA GLY A 397 -1.77 -28.41 -15.12
C GLY A 397 -0.30 -28.76 -14.95
N GLN A 398 0.58 -27.86 -14.54
CA GLN A 398 2.00 -28.15 -14.24
C GLN A 398 2.61 -27.02 -13.39
N GLY A 399 3.36 -27.39 -12.33
CA GLY A 399 4.17 -26.44 -11.58
C GLY A 399 5.29 -25.90 -12.47
N ARG A 400 5.44 -24.60 -12.57
CA ARG A 400 6.54 -23.96 -13.29
C ARG A 400 7.58 -23.53 -12.25
N GLU A 401 8.76 -24.10 -12.33
CA GLU A 401 9.89 -23.63 -11.54
C GLU A 401 10.28 -22.22 -12.02
N ARG A 402 10.40 -21.30 -11.09
CA ARG A 402 10.93 -19.95 -11.34
C ARG A 402 12.05 -19.69 -10.33
N THR A 403 13.10 -19.08 -10.81
CA THR A 403 14.12 -18.51 -9.92
C THR A 403 13.65 -17.16 -9.42
N GLU A 404 13.64 -16.98 -8.12
CA GLU A 404 13.38 -15.72 -7.45
C GLU A 404 14.67 -15.25 -6.77
N TRP A 405 14.96 -13.95 -6.87
CA TRP A 405 16.06 -13.35 -6.13
C TRP A 405 15.61 -12.95 -4.73
N VAL A 406 16.43 -13.22 -3.73
CA VAL A 406 16.17 -12.82 -2.34
C VAL A 406 17.37 -12.08 -1.76
N ALA A 407 17.11 -10.98 -1.06
CA ALA A 407 18.08 -10.27 -0.25
C ALA A 407 18.25 -11.02 1.08
N ARG A 408 19.51 -11.40 1.41
CA ARG A 408 19.81 -12.26 2.55
C ARG A 408 19.45 -11.67 3.88
N GLU A 409 19.81 -10.40 4.08
CA GLU A 409 19.52 -9.69 5.31
C GLU A 409 19.44 -8.19 5.05
N ILE A 410 18.36 -7.58 5.51
CA ILE A 410 18.13 -6.14 5.47
C ILE A 410 17.60 -5.73 6.84
N ALA A 411 18.29 -4.82 7.51
CA ALA A 411 17.85 -4.28 8.78
C ALA A 411 17.47 -2.81 8.63
N LEU A 412 16.26 -2.48 9.07
CA LEU A 412 15.63 -1.16 8.97
C LEU A 412 15.07 -0.75 10.34
N SER A 413 15.20 0.51 10.73
CA SER A 413 14.68 1.00 12.01
C SER A 413 13.58 2.03 11.82
N ASP A 414 12.54 1.95 12.63
CA ASP A 414 11.50 2.96 12.80
C ASP A 414 11.93 4.10 13.77
N GLY A 415 13.02 3.90 14.49
CA GLY A 415 13.58 4.83 15.46
C GLY A 415 13.72 4.24 16.86
N ASP A 416 12.93 3.23 17.24
CA ASP A 416 13.01 2.55 18.55
C ASP A 416 13.38 1.07 18.40
N TYR A 417 12.96 0.45 17.31
CA TYR A 417 13.26 -0.93 16.97
C TYR A 417 13.88 -1.03 15.57
N ALA A 418 14.74 -2.03 15.40
CA ALA A 418 15.16 -2.49 14.08
C ALA A 418 14.36 -3.74 13.70
N VAL A 419 13.79 -3.71 12.50
CA VAL A 419 13.21 -4.86 11.84
C VAL A 419 14.27 -5.46 10.93
N THR A 420 14.65 -6.69 11.17
CA THR A 420 15.55 -7.43 10.27
C THR A 420 14.73 -8.38 9.40
N LEU A 421 14.80 -8.16 8.09
CA LEU A 421 14.17 -8.99 7.07
C LEU A 421 15.22 -9.93 6.50
N ARG A 422 15.02 -11.26 6.61
CA ARG A 422 15.92 -12.26 6.01
C ARG A 422 15.22 -12.96 4.85
N ASN A 423 15.97 -13.17 3.77
CA ASN A 423 15.51 -13.78 2.52
C ASN A 423 14.29 -13.07 1.91
N ALA A 424 14.30 -11.73 1.97
CA ALA A 424 13.25 -10.92 1.40
C ALA A 424 13.27 -10.98 -0.13
N PRO A 425 12.15 -11.29 -0.80
CA PRO A 425 12.05 -11.29 -2.26
C PRO A 425 12.50 -9.95 -2.85
N VAL A 426 13.24 -10.02 -3.96
CA VAL A 426 13.68 -8.83 -4.70
C VAL A 426 12.88 -8.71 -5.99
N THR A 427 12.27 -7.54 -6.19
CA THR A 427 11.48 -7.24 -7.39
C THR A 427 12.09 -6.05 -8.14
N PRO A 428 11.77 -5.85 -9.43
CA PRO A 428 12.11 -4.63 -10.13
C PRO A 428 11.58 -3.37 -9.43
N ASP A 429 12.14 -2.22 -9.76
CA ASP A 429 11.72 -0.94 -9.20
C ASP A 429 10.23 -0.71 -9.37
N ARG A 430 9.62 -0.18 -8.32
CA ARG A 430 8.21 0.20 -8.32
C ARG A 430 8.06 1.70 -8.09
N ARG A 431 7.22 2.31 -8.90
CA ARG A 431 6.82 3.70 -8.75
C ARG A 431 5.34 3.80 -8.41
N TRP A 432 5.05 4.66 -7.44
CA TRP A 432 3.71 5.17 -7.20
C TRP A 432 3.70 6.64 -7.58
N THR A 433 3.05 6.96 -8.69
CA THR A 433 3.06 8.31 -9.26
C THR A 433 4.48 8.85 -9.46
N PHE A 434 4.92 9.81 -8.65
CA PHE A 434 6.27 10.38 -8.67
C PHE A 434 7.22 9.82 -7.60
N VAL A 435 6.78 8.87 -6.74
CA VAL A 435 7.60 8.26 -5.67
C VAL A 435 8.10 6.88 -6.07
N THR A 436 9.37 6.60 -5.81
CA THR A 436 9.99 5.29 -6.02
C THR A 436 10.05 4.54 -4.69
N PHE A 437 9.51 3.33 -4.66
CA PHE A 437 9.53 2.49 -3.48
C PHE A 437 10.78 1.63 -3.41
N ASP A 438 11.37 1.56 -2.24
CA ASP A 438 12.46 0.64 -1.90
C ASP A 438 11.95 -0.78 -1.60
N GLY A 439 10.64 -0.93 -1.41
CA GLY A 439 9.94 -2.18 -1.14
C GLY A 439 8.52 -1.94 -0.66
N VAL A 440 7.87 -3.00 -0.23
CA VAL A 440 6.54 -2.97 0.40
C VAL A 440 6.57 -3.86 1.63
N ILE A 441 6.06 -3.35 2.75
CA ILE A 441 5.82 -4.12 3.97
C ILE A 441 4.47 -4.81 3.83
N GLY A 442 4.47 -6.13 3.88
CA GLY A 442 3.28 -6.97 3.79
C GLY A 442 2.70 -7.39 5.15
N SER A 443 1.70 -8.25 5.10
CA SER A 443 1.04 -8.80 6.30
C SER A 443 1.96 -9.68 7.15
N ASP A 444 2.99 -10.27 6.57
CA ASP A 444 3.99 -11.07 7.27
C ASP A 444 4.69 -10.30 8.40
N VAL A 445 5.00 -9.01 8.21
CA VAL A 445 5.52 -8.14 9.27
C VAL A 445 4.43 -7.85 10.31
N ALA A 446 3.19 -7.57 9.90
CA ALA A 446 2.08 -7.38 10.83
C ALA A 446 1.81 -8.61 11.69
N LEU A 447 2.02 -9.82 11.12
CA LEU A 447 1.85 -11.09 11.81
C LEU A 447 2.99 -11.45 12.77
N ALA A 448 4.19 -10.95 12.47
CA ALA A 448 5.38 -11.20 13.27
C ALA A 448 5.52 -10.22 14.44
N THR A 449 4.73 -9.16 14.46
CA THR A 449 4.92 -8.03 15.37
C THR A 449 3.60 -7.56 15.99
N ARG A 450 3.71 -6.64 16.93
CA ARG A 450 2.65 -5.72 17.29
C ARG A 450 2.85 -4.45 16.46
N MET A 451 1.99 -4.21 15.47
CA MET A 451 2.09 -3.09 14.53
C MET A 451 1.14 -1.97 14.92
N HIS A 452 1.65 -0.76 15.05
CA HIS A 452 0.87 0.45 15.35
C HIS A 452 0.81 1.36 14.13
N LEU A 453 -0.38 1.82 13.79
CA LEU A 453 -0.69 2.69 12.65
C LEU A 453 -1.55 3.87 13.11
N ASP A 454 -1.00 5.08 13.08
CA ASP A 454 -1.74 6.32 13.31
C ASP A 454 -1.46 7.31 12.17
N PHE A 455 -2.37 7.39 11.21
CA PHE A 455 -2.22 8.30 10.07
C PHE A 455 -2.38 9.78 10.46
N THR A 456 -3.10 10.10 11.52
CA THR A 456 -3.27 11.49 12.00
C THR A 456 -1.94 12.06 12.48
N ASN A 457 -1.19 11.28 13.25
CA ASN A 457 0.13 11.67 13.77
C ASN A 457 1.27 11.16 12.86
N GLY A 458 0.97 10.35 11.84
CA GLY A 458 1.96 9.79 10.95
C GLY A 458 2.89 8.80 11.65
N VAL A 459 2.34 7.92 12.49
CA VAL A 459 3.11 6.93 13.26
C VAL A 459 2.96 5.55 12.66
N PHE A 460 4.09 4.95 12.32
CA PHE A 460 4.27 3.52 12.14
C PHE A 460 5.28 3.05 13.19
N ASP A 461 4.89 2.09 14.00
CA ASP A 461 5.75 1.51 15.05
C ASP A 461 5.54 0.00 15.08
N VAL A 462 6.61 -0.76 15.21
CA VAL A 462 6.58 -2.21 15.34
C VAL A 462 7.30 -2.63 16.61
N ARG A 463 6.66 -3.48 17.39
CA ARG A 463 7.17 -3.99 18.66
C ARG A 463 6.99 -5.49 18.76
N PRO A 464 7.77 -6.17 19.62
CA PRO A 464 7.48 -7.56 19.93
C PRO A 464 6.04 -7.72 20.43
N SER A 465 5.36 -8.76 19.94
CA SER A 465 4.06 -9.14 20.48
C SER A 465 4.21 -9.70 21.90
N SER A 466 3.25 -9.44 22.77
CA SER A 466 3.26 -9.91 24.15
C SER A 466 3.03 -11.43 24.28
N HIS A 467 2.50 -12.08 23.24
CA HIS A 467 2.20 -13.51 23.20
C HIS A 467 2.77 -14.13 21.94
N ILE A 468 3.98 -14.65 22.01
CA ILE A 468 4.54 -15.48 20.93
C ILE A 468 4.05 -16.91 21.16
N GLY A 469 2.84 -17.23 20.68
CA GLY A 469 2.40 -18.61 20.55
C GLY A 469 3.04 -19.25 19.32
N GLU A 470 3.44 -20.50 19.42
CA GLU A 470 4.17 -21.31 18.43
C GLU A 470 3.40 -21.60 17.13
N VAL A 471 2.92 -20.63 16.37
CA VAL A 471 2.36 -20.89 15.02
C VAL A 471 2.58 -19.69 14.11
N GLY A 472 3.67 -19.70 13.38
CA GLY A 472 3.93 -18.74 12.31
C GLY A 472 5.35 -18.94 11.75
N PRO A 473 5.71 -18.30 10.63
CA PRO A 473 7.12 -18.31 10.20
C PRO A 473 7.97 -17.83 11.38
N SER A 474 9.04 -18.56 11.66
CA SER A 474 9.83 -18.46 12.90
C SER A 474 10.21 -17.00 13.21
N VAL A 475 9.54 -16.44 14.23
CA VAL A 475 9.88 -15.12 14.78
C VAL A 475 10.94 -15.34 15.85
N THR A 476 12.16 -14.86 15.61
CA THR A 476 13.21 -14.86 16.61
C THR A 476 13.31 -13.46 17.21
N VAL A 477 13.12 -13.36 18.52
CA VAL A 477 13.40 -12.13 19.27
C VAL A 477 14.81 -12.25 19.82
N GLU A 478 15.73 -11.48 19.31
CA GLU A 478 17.07 -11.36 19.90
C GLU A 478 17.03 -10.32 21.02
N HIS A 479 17.45 -10.69 22.23
CA HIS A 479 17.46 -9.86 23.44
C HIS A 479 18.66 -8.92 23.51
#